data_e2c809e4cc4bf7f9d222addaf2a03f2e
#
_entry.id   e2c809e4cc4bf7f9d222addaf2a03f2e
#
_cell.length_a   1.000
_cell.length_b   1.000
_cell.length_c   1.000
_cell.angle_alpha   90.00
_cell.angle_beta   90.00
_cell.angle_gamma   90.00
#
_symmetry.space_group_name_H-M   'P 1'
#
loop_
_entity.id
_entity.type
_entity.pdbx_description
1 polymer ?
#
loop_
_entity_poly.entity_id
_entity_poly.type
_entity_poly.pdbx_seq_one_letter_code
_entity_poly.pdbx_strand_id
1 'polypeptide(L)'
;MKNMGVGSGGGAGGGTSMPGGMSAGATKLIARGYGWTHAGRRAPALADIDLVVEPGEKVLLCGDSGSGKSTLLAAIAGVLGGDDEGTRVGEILLEDASGHAEPPGRTIPVGLVLQDPDSQVIAARVGDDVAFGCENLAYPRPEIWQRVSAALSMVGPDVDLSFPTERLSGGQKQRLALAGVIAMGAGMVLLDEPTANLDPEGAREVIEAVSTMVERTGATLIVVEHQHAAWDGVLDRAVELKDGRIVADGPVDAVVAKRTLRGLPQARGDGETSPSSAGGVPESAALWSTDLVTRFGPPRSYSLPRGMSTVITGPNGAGKTTWLMTVAGLLPAVSGEIGVADYVRRGLKGSPLTWKSRELADRIGFVFQNPEHQFVARTVAEELRVAPRVMRREVPEARIAELVEALRLGNLLNANPFTLSGGEKRRLSVATALVTAPEVLLLDEPTFGQDPHTFSELVWLLRRMADEGTTIASVTHDPLFIAALGDHRVEVTRA
;
A
#
# COMPACT_ATOMS: atom_id res chain seq x y z
N MET A 1 8.38 68.64 -29.78
CA MET A 1 7.05 68.61 -30.40
C MET A 1 6.54 67.17 -30.51
N LYS A 2 5.36 66.97 -30.01
CA LYS A 2 4.48 65.77 -30.08
C LYS A 2 4.81 64.54 -29.27
N ASN A 3 4.04 64.46 -28.17
CA ASN A 3 3.62 63.30 -27.42
C ASN A 3 3.23 62.08 -28.27
N MET A 4 3.62 60.88 -27.81
CA MET A 4 2.88 59.68 -28.09
C MET A 4 2.70 58.88 -26.80
N GLY A 5 1.44 58.53 -26.49
CA GLY A 5 0.98 57.96 -25.26
C GLY A 5 1.40 56.52 -25.03
N VAL A 6 1.51 56.21 -23.76
CA VAL A 6 1.70 54.84 -23.24
C VAL A 6 0.35 54.15 -23.22
N GLY A 7 0.20 53.09 -24.08
CA GLY A 7 -0.93 52.19 -24.01
C GLY A 7 -0.61 51.05 -23.01
N SER A 8 -1.41 50.96 -21.95
CA SER A 8 -1.44 49.83 -21.03
C SER A 8 -2.09 48.63 -21.68
N GLY A 9 -1.32 47.66 -22.13
CA GLY A 9 -1.78 46.34 -22.57
C GLY A 9 -1.89 45.39 -21.40
N GLY A 10 -3.14 45.00 -21.05
CA GLY A 10 -3.43 43.98 -20.05
C GLY A 10 -2.90 42.62 -20.52
N GLY A 11 -2.16 41.96 -19.64
CA GLY A 11 -1.72 40.61 -19.83
C GLY A 11 -2.89 39.62 -19.78
N ALA A 12 -3.27 39.09 -20.93
CA ALA A 12 -4.12 37.90 -21.01
C ALA A 12 -3.25 36.70 -20.66
N GLY A 13 -3.65 35.96 -19.62
CA GLY A 13 -3.08 34.68 -19.26
C GLY A 13 -3.21 33.71 -20.43
N GLY A 14 -2.07 33.38 -21.04
CA GLY A 14 -2.00 32.37 -22.10
C GLY A 14 -2.14 30.99 -21.48
N GLY A 15 -3.35 30.47 -21.44
CA GLY A 15 -3.59 29.05 -21.30
C GLY A 15 -2.99 28.36 -22.53
N THR A 16 -1.91 27.62 -22.36
CA THR A 16 -1.37 26.74 -23.41
C THR A 16 -2.38 25.63 -23.67
N SER A 17 -3.20 25.82 -24.73
CA SER A 17 -4.05 24.76 -25.27
C SER A 17 -3.18 23.59 -25.69
N MET A 18 -3.52 22.39 -25.19
CA MET A 18 -2.89 21.13 -25.56
C MET A 18 -2.89 20.93 -27.08
N PRO A 19 -1.81 20.36 -27.69
CA PRO A 19 -1.81 20.06 -29.11
C PRO A 19 -2.89 19.03 -29.44
N GLY A 20 -3.81 19.38 -30.33
CA GLY A 20 -4.74 18.49 -31.02
C GLY A 20 -5.52 17.51 -30.13
N GLY A 21 -6.64 17.93 -29.56
CA GLY A 21 -7.71 17.00 -29.15
C GLY A 21 -7.43 16.01 -28.02
N MET A 22 -6.44 16.23 -27.16
CA MET A 22 -6.10 15.31 -26.06
C MET A 22 -7.07 15.36 -24.87
N SER A 23 -8.00 16.29 -24.85
CA SER A 23 -9.05 16.33 -23.83
C SER A 23 -10.35 15.80 -24.44
N ALA A 24 -10.74 14.59 -24.08
CA ALA A 24 -12.08 14.09 -24.38
C ALA A 24 -13.18 14.86 -23.55
N GLY A 25 -12.77 15.83 -22.74
CA GLY A 25 -13.64 16.43 -21.72
C GLY A 25 -13.82 15.50 -20.52
N ALA A 26 -14.15 16.08 -19.36
CA ALA A 26 -14.44 15.30 -18.18
C ALA A 26 -15.71 14.45 -18.38
N THR A 27 -15.67 13.20 -17.92
CA THR A 27 -16.79 12.26 -18.01
C THR A 27 -17.57 12.23 -16.70
N LYS A 28 -18.90 12.30 -16.77
CA LYS A 28 -19.80 12.10 -15.64
C LYS A 28 -20.11 10.62 -15.45
N LEU A 29 -20.15 10.17 -14.20
CA LEU A 29 -20.63 8.84 -13.82
C LEU A 29 -22.02 8.92 -13.22
N ILE A 30 -22.92 8.03 -13.64
CA ILE A 30 -24.24 7.86 -13.08
C ILE A 30 -24.49 6.38 -12.85
N ALA A 31 -24.56 5.95 -11.58
CA ALA A 31 -24.99 4.61 -11.19
C ALA A 31 -26.36 4.70 -10.52
N ARG A 32 -27.29 3.82 -10.88
CA ARG A 32 -28.67 3.77 -10.35
C ARG A 32 -29.01 2.35 -9.94
N GLY A 33 -29.14 2.14 -8.62
CA GLY A 33 -29.47 0.85 -8.04
C GLY A 33 -28.54 -0.27 -8.51
N TYR A 34 -27.27 0.07 -8.81
CA TYR A 34 -26.36 -0.90 -9.42
C TYR A 34 -25.96 -2.01 -8.43
N GLY A 35 -26.06 -3.26 -8.89
CA GLY A 35 -25.65 -4.43 -8.15
C GLY A 35 -24.92 -5.42 -9.05
N TRP A 36 -23.98 -6.16 -8.45
CA TRP A 36 -23.21 -7.20 -9.11
C TRP A 36 -23.02 -8.42 -8.21
N THR A 37 -23.34 -9.60 -8.73
CA THR A 37 -23.09 -10.87 -8.05
C THR A 37 -22.20 -11.72 -8.96
N HIS A 38 -20.98 -12.04 -8.51
CA HIS A 38 -20.06 -12.91 -9.25
C HIS A 38 -20.63 -14.31 -9.43
N ALA A 39 -20.35 -14.95 -10.56
CA ALA A 39 -20.75 -16.33 -10.83
C ALA A 39 -20.29 -17.28 -9.72
N GLY A 40 -21.16 -18.16 -9.29
CA GLY A 40 -20.88 -19.12 -8.21
C GLY A 40 -20.95 -18.55 -6.79
N ARG A 41 -21.13 -17.22 -6.60
CA ARG A 41 -21.35 -16.63 -5.28
C ARG A 41 -22.84 -16.42 -5.01
N ARG A 42 -23.26 -16.56 -3.73
CA ARG A 42 -24.65 -16.32 -3.29
C ARG A 42 -24.87 -14.87 -2.86
N ALA A 43 -23.86 -14.24 -2.29
CA ALA A 43 -23.95 -12.86 -1.85
C ALA A 43 -23.46 -11.90 -2.95
N PRO A 44 -24.15 -10.79 -3.18
CA PRO A 44 -23.71 -9.78 -4.12
C PRO A 44 -22.40 -9.11 -3.64
N ALA A 45 -21.51 -8.82 -4.57
CA ALA A 45 -20.32 -8.00 -4.32
C ALA A 45 -20.66 -6.51 -4.26
N LEU A 46 -21.71 -6.10 -5.00
CA LEU A 46 -22.28 -4.75 -4.99
C LEU A 46 -23.80 -4.85 -4.93
N ALA A 47 -24.45 -4.00 -4.16
CA ALA A 47 -25.91 -3.97 -4.02
C ALA A 47 -26.39 -2.53 -3.80
N ASP A 48 -27.41 -2.12 -4.57
CA ASP A 48 -28.06 -0.80 -4.49
C ASP A 48 -27.08 0.37 -4.48
N ILE A 49 -26.13 0.39 -5.41
CA ILE A 49 -25.19 1.49 -5.58
C ILE A 49 -25.88 2.61 -6.35
N ASP A 50 -26.16 3.70 -5.65
CA ASP A 50 -26.60 4.98 -6.22
C ASP A 50 -25.44 5.95 -6.06
N LEU A 51 -24.82 6.35 -7.18
CA LEU A 51 -23.63 7.21 -7.19
C LEU A 51 -23.66 8.11 -8.42
N VAL A 52 -23.49 9.40 -8.19
CA VAL A 52 -23.21 10.37 -9.25
C VAL A 52 -21.86 11.01 -8.95
N VAL A 53 -20.96 10.99 -9.94
CA VAL A 53 -19.69 11.72 -9.91
C VAL A 53 -19.74 12.74 -11.03
N GLU A 54 -19.64 14.02 -10.66
CA GLU A 54 -19.72 15.11 -11.63
C GLU A 54 -18.44 15.26 -12.46
N PRO A 55 -18.51 15.86 -13.65
CA PRO A 55 -17.33 16.04 -14.49
C PRO A 55 -16.19 16.78 -13.78
N GLY A 56 -14.99 16.22 -13.79
CA GLY A 56 -13.80 16.80 -13.17
C GLY A 56 -13.74 16.64 -11.64
N GLU A 57 -14.71 15.99 -11.02
CA GLU A 57 -14.69 15.69 -9.59
C GLU A 57 -13.62 14.63 -9.27
N LYS A 58 -12.96 14.76 -8.11
CA LYS A 58 -11.89 13.86 -7.67
C LYS A 58 -12.36 13.14 -6.39
N VAL A 59 -12.68 11.88 -6.53
CA VAL A 59 -13.34 11.06 -5.51
C VAL A 59 -12.41 10.02 -4.92
N LEU A 60 -12.31 9.99 -3.59
CA LEU A 60 -11.74 8.87 -2.84
C LEU A 60 -12.81 7.79 -2.65
N LEU A 61 -12.58 6.60 -3.18
CA LEU A 61 -13.40 5.43 -2.89
C LEU A 61 -12.71 4.63 -1.78
N CYS A 62 -13.26 4.69 -0.57
CA CYS A 62 -12.70 4.01 0.59
C CYS A 62 -13.64 2.89 1.09
N GLY A 63 -13.12 1.99 1.93
CA GLY A 63 -13.87 0.83 2.43
C GLY A 63 -12.91 -0.30 2.83
N ASP A 64 -13.39 -1.27 3.61
CA ASP A 64 -12.57 -2.40 4.04
C ASP A 64 -12.19 -3.32 2.87
N SER A 65 -11.19 -4.19 3.07
CA SER A 65 -10.86 -5.21 2.07
C SER A 65 -12.07 -6.11 1.83
N GLY A 66 -12.40 -6.35 0.54
CA GLY A 66 -13.58 -7.12 0.17
C GLY A 66 -14.91 -6.35 0.20
N SER A 67 -14.92 -5.03 0.44
CA SER A 67 -16.15 -4.21 0.42
C SER A 67 -16.74 -3.97 -0.98
N GLY A 68 -16.04 -4.38 -2.05
CA GLY A 68 -16.52 -4.24 -3.43
C GLY A 68 -15.86 -3.12 -4.25
N LYS A 69 -14.85 -2.41 -3.72
CA LYS A 69 -14.20 -1.26 -4.40
C LYS A 69 -13.68 -1.60 -5.78
N SER A 70 -12.80 -2.61 -5.89
CA SER A 70 -12.23 -3.03 -7.18
C SER A 70 -13.30 -3.58 -8.13
N THR A 71 -14.36 -4.21 -7.60
CA THR A 71 -15.52 -4.63 -8.40
C THR A 71 -16.27 -3.42 -8.97
N LEU A 72 -16.43 -2.35 -8.18
CA LEU A 72 -17.06 -1.11 -8.65
C LEU A 72 -16.19 -0.42 -9.71
N LEU A 73 -14.86 -0.32 -9.49
CA LEU A 73 -13.95 0.24 -10.50
C LEU A 73 -14.00 -0.57 -11.81
N ALA A 74 -13.98 -1.90 -11.72
CA ALA A 74 -14.08 -2.77 -12.89
C ALA A 74 -15.43 -2.63 -13.62
N ALA A 75 -16.53 -2.42 -12.89
CA ALA A 75 -17.83 -2.14 -13.48
C ALA A 75 -17.85 -0.80 -14.23
N ILE A 76 -17.28 0.26 -13.63
CA ILE A 76 -17.17 1.60 -14.24
C ILE A 76 -16.23 1.58 -15.44
N ALA A 77 -15.16 0.79 -15.40
CA ALA A 77 -14.24 0.60 -16.53
C ALA A 77 -14.85 -0.22 -17.68
N GLY A 78 -15.99 -0.88 -17.46
CA GLY A 78 -16.63 -1.73 -18.45
C GLY A 78 -15.91 -3.07 -18.69
N VAL A 79 -15.05 -3.49 -17.76
CA VAL A 79 -14.31 -4.78 -17.82
C VAL A 79 -15.02 -5.90 -17.06
N LEU A 80 -16.10 -5.58 -16.33
CA LEU A 80 -17.04 -6.56 -15.77
C LEU A 80 -18.22 -6.75 -16.71
N GLY A 81 -18.69 -7.95 -16.89
CA GLY A 81 -20.02 -8.14 -17.43
C GLY A 81 -20.18 -9.11 -18.58
N GLY A 82 -19.32 -10.10 -18.74
CA GLY A 82 -19.71 -11.30 -19.48
C GLY A 82 -20.87 -12.00 -18.75
N ASP A 83 -21.88 -12.49 -19.48
CA ASP A 83 -23.02 -13.24 -18.90
C ASP A 83 -22.56 -14.46 -18.08
N ASP A 84 -21.35 -14.96 -18.35
CA ASP A 84 -20.72 -16.07 -17.64
C ASP A 84 -19.99 -15.65 -16.35
N GLU A 85 -19.72 -14.34 -16.15
CA GLU A 85 -18.95 -13.81 -15.02
C GLU A 85 -19.82 -13.43 -13.82
N GLY A 86 -21.10 -13.15 -14.03
CA GLY A 86 -22.00 -12.78 -12.95
C GLY A 86 -23.36 -12.24 -13.40
N THR A 87 -24.12 -11.76 -12.43
CA THR A 87 -25.44 -11.18 -12.64
C THR A 87 -25.44 -9.71 -12.26
N ARG A 88 -25.91 -8.86 -13.16
CA ARG A 88 -26.05 -7.42 -13.00
C ARG A 88 -27.48 -7.02 -12.67
N VAL A 89 -27.65 -6.04 -11.78
CA VAL A 89 -28.90 -5.35 -11.47
C VAL A 89 -28.66 -3.84 -11.62
N GLY A 90 -29.67 -3.07 -12.00
CA GLY A 90 -29.53 -1.64 -12.22
C GLY A 90 -28.62 -1.26 -13.39
N GLU A 91 -28.15 -0.02 -13.41
CA GLU A 91 -27.35 0.48 -14.53
C GLU A 91 -26.19 1.39 -14.07
N ILE A 92 -25.13 1.39 -14.88
CA ILE A 92 -24.09 2.43 -14.86
C ILE A 92 -24.08 3.08 -16.24
N LEU A 93 -24.06 4.41 -16.25
CA LEU A 93 -23.94 5.24 -17.46
C LEU A 93 -22.76 6.19 -17.31
N LEU A 94 -22.03 6.37 -18.39
CA LEU A 94 -20.99 7.39 -18.56
C LEU A 94 -21.53 8.45 -19.52
N GLU A 95 -21.42 9.72 -19.14
CA GLU A 95 -21.86 10.85 -19.96
C GLU A 95 -20.65 11.73 -20.31
N ASP A 96 -20.43 11.98 -21.58
CA ASP A 96 -19.36 12.83 -22.08
C ASP A 96 -19.73 14.33 -22.06
N ALA A 97 -18.77 15.18 -22.40
CA ALA A 97 -18.95 16.64 -22.44
C ALA A 97 -20.02 17.13 -23.46
N SER A 98 -20.45 16.28 -24.39
CA SER A 98 -21.54 16.59 -25.34
C SER A 98 -22.93 16.26 -24.78
N GLY A 99 -23.00 15.59 -23.62
CA GLY A 99 -24.25 15.09 -23.03
C GLY A 99 -24.66 13.72 -23.60
N HIS A 100 -23.77 13.05 -24.35
CA HIS A 100 -24.01 11.67 -24.79
C HIS A 100 -23.73 10.71 -23.63
N ALA A 101 -24.75 9.92 -23.27
CA ALA A 101 -24.68 8.97 -22.19
C ALA A 101 -24.79 7.51 -22.70
N GLU A 102 -23.86 6.66 -22.27
CA GLU A 102 -23.83 5.25 -22.66
C GLU A 102 -23.31 4.34 -21.53
N PRO A 103 -23.60 3.03 -21.60
CA PRO A 103 -22.98 2.07 -20.68
C PRO A 103 -21.44 2.02 -20.83
N PRO A 104 -20.69 1.70 -19.73
CA PRO A 104 -19.25 1.49 -19.79
C PRO A 104 -18.81 0.46 -20.84
N GLY A 105 -17.60 0.59 -21.35
CA GLY A 105 -17.02 -0.33 -22.32
C GLY A 105 -17.52 -0.12 -23.77
N ARG A 106 -18.06 1.06 -24.07
CA ARG A 106 -18.51 1.48 -25.42
C ARG A 106 -17.52 2.45 -26.05
N THR A 107 -17.95 3.66 -26.34
CA THR A 107 -17.15 4.65 -27.07
C THR A 107 -16.48 5.67 -26.15
N ILE A 108 -17.01 5.90 -24.95
CA ILE A 108 -16.39 6.81 -23.97
C ILE A 108 -15.21 6.10 -23.29
N PRO A 109 -13.96 6.57 -23.50
CA PRO A 109 -12.78 5.90 -22.95
C PRO A 109 -12.65 6.16 -21.45
N VAL A 110 -12.43 5.09 -20.69
CA VAL A 110 -12.11 5.11 -19.26
C VAL A 110 -10.72 4.53 -19.05
N GLY A 111 -9.88 5.24 -18.33
CA GLY A 111 -8.56 4.74 -17.93
C GLY A 111 -8.65 4.00 -16.60
N LEU A 112 -8.15 2.78 -16.55
CA LEU A 112 -8.03 2.00 -15.33
C LEU A 112 -6.56 1.67 -15.06
N VAL A 113 -6.07 2.09 -13.89
CA VAL A 113 -4.72 1.78 -13.39
C VAL A 113 -4.87 0.86 -12.18
N LEU A 114 -4.26 -0.32 -12.24
CA LEU A 114 -4.38 -1.38 -11.25
C LEU A 114 -3.32 -1.26 -10.15
N GLN A 115 -3.51 -2.01 -9.07
CA GLN A 115 -2.62 -2.05 -7.91
C GLN A 115 -1.22 -2.58 -8.23
N ASP A 116 -1.13 -3.61 -9.09
CA ASP A 116 0.14 -4.24 -9.46
C ASP A 116 0.71 -3.62 -10.73
N PRO A 117 1.82 -2.85 -10.64
CA PRO A 117 2.42 -2.21 -11.80
C PRO A 117 2.93 -3.21 -12.85
N ASP A 118 3.36 -4.41 -12.42
CA ASP A 118 3.90 -5.42 -13.32
C ASP A 118 2.83 -6.05 -14.21
N SER A 119 1.61 -6.19 -13.69
CA SER A 119 0.48 -6.76 -14.44
C SER A 119 -0.08 -5.85 -15.52
N GLN A 120 0.29 -4.56 -15.51
CA GLN A 120 -0.21 -3.54 -16.43
C GLN A 120 0.68 -3.34 -17.66
N VAL A 121 1.93 -3.76 -17.57
CA VAL A 121 2.88 -3.64 -18.68
C VAL A 121 2.51 -4.64 -19.78
N ILE A 122 2.21 -4.11 -20.96
CA ILE A 122 1.72 -4.90 -22.11
C ILE A 122 2.83 -5.08 -23.14
N ALA A 123 3.63 -4.03 -23.39
CA ALA A 123 4.67 -4.03 -24.41
C ALA A 123 6.08 -4.01 -23.82
N ALA A 124 7.05 -4.52 -24.58
CA ALA A 124 8.43 -4.60 -24.16
C ALA A 124 9.16 -3.24 -24.13
N ARG A 125 8.58 -2.18 -24.71
CA ARG A 125 9.16 -0.84 -24.81
C ARG A 125 8.18 0.21 -24.34
N VAL A 126 8.69 1.24 -23.68
CA VAL A 126 7.90 2.36 -23.13
C VAL A 126 7.00 3.02 -24.18
N GLY A 127 7.50 3.35 -25.36
CA GLY A 127 6.70 3.99 -26.39
C GLY A 127 5.56 3.12 -26.92
N ASP A 128 5.83 1.83 -27.11
CA ASP A 128 4.83 0.87 -27.62
C ASP A 128 3.76 0.60 -26.56
N ASP A 129 4.15 0.57 -25.28
CA ASP A 129 3.23 0.37 -24.16
C ASP A 129 2.21 1.52 -24.05
N VAL A 130 2.69 2.77 -24.08
CA VAL A 130 1.82 3.96 -24.05
C VAL A 130 0.95 4.07 -25.30
N ALA A 131 1.45 3.62 -26.47
CA ALA A 131 0.71 3.65 -27.73
C ALA A 131 -0.46 2.66 -27.77
N PHE A 132 -0.41 1.57 -27.00
CA PHE A 132 -1.35 0.46 -27.05
C PHE A 132 -2.83 0.89 -26.95
N GLY A 133 -3.16 1.76 -25.97
CA GLY A 133 -4.52 2.27 -25.82
C GLY A 133 -5.00 3.09 -27.02
N CYS A 134 -4.12 3.88 -27.61
CA CYS A 134 -4.42 4.68 -28.81
C CYS A 134 -4.63 3.79 -30.05
N GLU A 135 -3.87 2.69 -30.17
CA GLU A 135 -4.03 1.72 -31.26
C GLU A 135 -5.38 1.02 -31.18
N ASN A 136 -5.81 0.63 -29.98
CA ASN A 136 -7.12 0.01 -29.73
C ASN A 136 -8.29 0.96 -30.07
N LEU A 137 -8.10 2.26 -29.87
CA LEU A 137 -9.06 3.31 -30.25
C LEU A 137 -8.96 3.71 -31.73
N ALA A 138 -8.10 3.03 -32.50
CA ALA A 138 -7.90 3.24 -33.93
C ALA A 138 -7.50 4.68 -34.32
N TYR A 139 -6.73 5.37 -33.46
CA TYR A 139 -6.17 6.68 -33.83
C TYR A 139 -5.20 6.57 -35.00
N PRO A 140 -5.11 7.59 -35.88
CA PRO A 140 -4.13 7.64 -36.95
C PRO A 140 -2.70 7.58 -36.40
N ARG A 141 -1.81 6.79 -37.03
CA ARG A 141 -0.44 6.57 -36.54
C ARG A 141 0.37 7.85 -36.24
N PRO A 142 0.31 8.93 -37.03
CA PRO A 142 0.99 10.19 -36.69
C PRO A 142 0.46 10.83 -35.42
N GLU A 143 -0.85 10.72 -35.15
CA GLU A 143 -1.49 11.25 -33.97
C GLU A 143 -1.11 10.44 -32.72
N ILE A 144 -1.01 9.10 -32.84
CA ILE A 144 -0.57 8.23 -31.74
C ILE A 144 0.76 8.73 -31.17
N TRP A 145 1.76 8.93 -31.98
CA TRP A 145 3.08 9.35 -31.51
C TRP A 145 3.12 10.76 -30.92
N GLN A 146 2.27 11.66 -31.40
CA GLN A 146 2.09 12.97 -30.80
C GLN A 146 1.49 12.85 -29.38
N ARG A 147 0.46 12.01 -29.24
CA ARG A 147 -0.18 11.73 -27.96
C ARG A 147 0.76 11.04 -26.97
N VAL A 148 1.49 10.02 -27.41
CA VAL A 148 2.52 9.31 -26.64
C VAL A 148 3.58 10.27 -26.10
N SER A 149 4.15 11.11 -26.99
CA SER A 149 5.17 12.08 -26.57
C SER A 149 4.64 13.10 -25.57
N ALA A 150 3.43 13.62 -25.77
CA ALA A 150 2.81 14.57 -24.87
C ALA A 150 2.46 13.95 -23.50
N ALA A 151 1.95 12.72 -23.48
CA ALA A 151 1.62 12.01 -22.25
C ALA A 151 2.88 11.68 -21.42
N LEU A 152 3.92 11.15 -22.05
CA LEU A 152 5.20 10.87 -21.39
C LEU A 152 5.87 12.14 -20.85
N SER A 153 5.82 13.25 -21.59
CA SER A 153 6.37 14.53 -21.10
C SER A 153 5.56 15.13 -19.95
N MET A 154 4.31 14.72 -19.77
CA MET A 154 3.44 15.20 -18.68
C MET A 154 3.70 14.46 -17.36
N VAL A 155 3.70 13.14 -17.39
CA VAL A 155 3.71 12.30 -16.19
C VAL A 155 4.59 11.06 -16.31
N GLY A 156 5.16 10.80 -17.46
CA GLY A 156 5.92 9.58 -17.72
C GLY A 156 7.27 9.52 -17.01
N PRO A 157 7.89 8.34 -17.01
CA PRO A 157 9.27 8.20 -16.59
C PRO A 157 10.20 8.96 -17.57
N ASP A 158 11.26 9.54 -17.05
CA ASP A 158 12.28 10.24 -17.88
C ASP A 158 13.22 9.21 -18.51
N VAL A 159 12.73 8.55 -19.57
CA VAL A 159 13.43 7.52 -20.32
C VAL A 159 13.06 7.58 -21.81
N ASP A 160 13.91 7.03 -22.66
CA ASP A 160 13.65 6.94 -24.10
C ASP A 160 12.43 6.04 -24.42
N LEU A 161 11.73 6.31 -25.54
CA LEU A 161 10.63 5.48 -26.05
C LEU A 161 11.02 4.02 -26.27
N SER A 162 12.29 3.77 -26.60
CA SER A 162 12.84 2.43 -26.81
C SER A 162 13.29 1.72 -25.53
N PHE A 163 13.19 2.38 -24.36
CA PHE A 163 13.63 1.82 -23.09
C PHE A 163 12.81 0.57 -22.74
N PRO A 164 13.46 -0.52 -22.26
CA PRO A 164 12.78 -1.76 -21.89
C PRO A 164 11.90 -1.56 -20.65
N THR A 165 10.62 -1.88 -20.75
CA THR A 165 9.65 -1.74 -19.65
C THR A 165 9.97 -2.62 -18.44
N GLU A 166 10.61 -3.77 -18.65
CA GLU A 166 11.06 -4.68 -17.58
C GLU A 166 12.09 -4.05 -16.62
N ARG A 167 12.81 -3.01 -17.06
CA ARG A 167 13.84 -2.32 -16.27
C ARG A 167 13.31 -1.11 -15.49
N LEU A 168 12.04 -0.79 -15.64
CA LEU A 168 11.42 0.30 -14.89
C LEU A 168 11.19 -0.11 -13.43
N SER A 169 11.34 0.86 -12.51
CA SER A 169 10.90 0.69 -11.12
C SER A 169 9.37 0.64 -11.02
N GLY A 170 8.82 0.19 -9.90
CA GLY A 170 7.37 0.16 -9.67
C GLY A 170 6.71 1.52 -9.87
N GLY A 171 7.26 2.60 -9.31
CA GLY A 171 6.76 3.96 -9.52
C GLY A 171 6.85 4.44 -10.97
N GLN A 172 7.93 4.07 -11.68
CA GLN A 172 8.05 4.35 -13.10
C GLN A 172 7.02 3.60 -13.96
N LYS A 173 6.69 2.34 -13.61
CA LYS A 173 5.62 1.56 -14.28
C LYS A 173 4.24 2.15 -14.00
N GLN A 174 3.96 2.62 -12.79
CA GLN A 174 2.71 3.33 -12.50
C GLN A 174 2.58 4.62 -13.32
N ARG A 175 3.64 5.41 -13.42
CA ARG A 175 3.64 6.62 -14.28
C ARG A 175 3.53 6.28 -15.76
N LEU A 176 4.08 5.13 -16.20
CA LEU A 176 3.90 4.63 -17.57
C LEU A 176 2.42 4.30 -17.84
N ALA A 177 1.74 3.61 -16.92
CA ALA A 177 0.31 3.31 -17.04
C ALA A 177 -0.53 4.60 -17.10
N LEU A 178 -0.22 5.60 -16.25
CA LEU A 178 -0.87 6.92 -16.31
C LEU A 178 -0.64 7.60 -17.67
N ALA A 179 0.57 7.53 -18.23
CA ALA A 179 0.85 8.07 -19.56
C ALA A 179 0.01 7.38 -20.64
N GLY A 180 -0.20 6.06 -20.56
CA GLY A 180 -1.09 5.32 -21.46
C GLY A 180 -2.54 5.82 -21.39
N VAL A 181 -3.05 6.03 -20.18
CA VAL A 181 -4.41 6.56 -19.92
C VAL A 181 -4.56 7.98 -20.50
N ILE A 182 -3.56 8.84 -20.32
CA ILE A 182 -3.56 10.20 -20.90
C ILE A 182 -3.52 10.15 -22.41
N ALA A 183 -2.68 9.31 -22.99
CA ALA A 183 -2.52 9.19 -24.45
C ALA A 183 -3.82 8.77 -25.12
N MET A 184 -4.59 7.85 -24.53
CA MET A 184 -5.92 7.48 -25.07
C MET A 184 -6.95 8.60 -24.93
N GLY A 185 -6.71 9.65 -24.14
CA GLY A 185 -7.65 10.75 -23.95
C GLY A 185 -8.83 10.37 -23.04
N ALA A 186 -8.62 9.55 -22.02
CA ALA A 186 -9.66 9.17 -21.09
C ALA A 186 -10.22 10.38 -20.33
N GLY A 187 -11.53 10.58 -20.41
CA GLY A 187 -12.24 11.64 -19.67
C GLY A 187 -12.54 11.25 -18.20
N MET A 188 -12.36 9.96 -17.88
CA MET A 188 -12.44 9.43 -16.52
C MET A 188 -11.26 8.51 -16.26
N VAL A 189 -10.64 8.66 -15.09
CA VAL A 189 -9.49 7.89 -14.64
C VAL A 189 -9.80 7.20 -13.32
N LEU A 190 -9.58 5.90 -13.29
CA LEU A 190 -9.81 5.03 -12.15
C LEU A 190 -8.46 4.48 -11.67
N LEU A 191 -8.14 4.67 -10.40
CA LEU A 191 -6.89 4.21 -9.80
C LEU A 191 -7.20 3.25 -8.66
N ASP A 192 -6.74 2.00 -8.76
CA ASP A 192 -6.89 1.00 -7.70
C ASP A 192 -5.57 0.86 -6.94
N GLU A 193 -5.48 1.50 -5.78
CA GLU A 193 -4.31 1.54 -4.89
C GLU A 193 -2.99 1.88 -5.62
N PRO A 194 -2.92 3.02 -6.34
CA PRO A 194 -1.79 3.33 -7.24
C PRO A 194 -0.46 3.55 -6.52
N THR A 195 -0.46 3.77 -5.20
CA THR A 195 0.74 3.96 -4.40
C THR A 195 1.13 2.72 -3.58
N ALA A 196 0.33 1.65 -3.65
CA ALA A 196 0.66 0.39 -2.99
C ALA A 196 1.99 -0.18 -3.53
N ASN A 197 2.75 -0.83 -2.65
CA ASN A 197 4.06 -1.42 -2.98
C ASN A 197 5.18 -0.44 -3.36
N LEU A 198 4.94 0.87 -3.31
CA LEU A 198 5.93 1.90 -3.58
C LEU A 198 6.62 2.38 -2.30
N ASP A 199 7.85 2.82 -2.43
CA ASP A 199 8.51 3.56 -1.36
C ASP A 199 7.91 4.98 -1.26
N PRO A 200 8.14 5.73 -0.17
CA PRO A 200 7.55 7.06 0.03
C PRO A 200 7.91 8.07 -1.07
N GLU A 201 9.07 7.92 -1.70
CA GLU A 201 9.50 8.79 -2.81
C GLU A 201 8.73 8.46 -4.08
N GLY A 202 8.63 7.17 -4.43
CA GLY A 202 7.85 6.70 -5.58
C GLY A 202 6.36 6.98 -5.44
N ALA A 203 5.80 6.83 -4.24
CA ALA A 203 4.40 7.17 -3.97
C ALA A 203 4.13 8.67 -4.20
N ARG A 204 5.03 9.55 -3.71
CA ARG A 204 4.91 11.00 -3.94
C ARG A 204 4.98 11.34 -5.44
N GLU A 205 5.93 10.75 -6.18
CA GLU A 205 6.05 10.96 -7.63
C GLU A 205 4.79 10.56 -8.38
N VAL A 206 4.13 9.46 -7.99
CA VAL A 206 2.87 9.01 -8.60
C VAL A 206 1.73 9.98 -8.27
N ILE A 207 1.62 10.45 -7.02
CA ILE A 207 0.59 11.43 -6.63
C ILE A 207 0.78 12.75 -7.36
N GLU A 208 2.01 13.25 -7.47
CA GLU A 208 2.34 14.46 -8.23
C GLU A 208 1.99 14.30 -9.73
N ALA A 209 2.24 13.12 -10.31
CA ALA A 209 1.87 12.80 -11.68
C ALA A 209 0.35 12.79 -11.87
N VAL A 210 -0.42 12.21 -10.93
CA VAL A 210 -1.89 12.21 -10.96
C VAL A 210 -2.43 13.63 -10.81
N SER A 211 -1.91 14.42 -9.87
CA SER A 211 -2.31 15.83 -9.69
C SER A 211 -2.09 16.62 -10.97
N THR A 212 -0.90 16.52 -11.56
CA THR A 212 -0.57 17.15 -12.84
C THR A 212 -1.52 16.73 -13.96
N MET A 213 -1.83 15.44 -14.03
CA MET A 213 -2.75 14.88 -15.02
C MET A 213 -4.15 15.52 -14.88
N VAL A 214 -4.76 15.47 -13.69
CA VAL A 214 -6.14 15.98 -13.51
C VAL A 214 -6.21 17.50 -13.69
N GLU A 215 -5.21 18.25 -13.24
CA GLU A 215 -5.13 19.70 -13.46
C GLU A 215 -5.05 20.07 -14.94
N ARG A 216 -4.30 19.30 -15.74
CA ARG A 216 -4.08 19.60 -17.15
C ARG A 216 -5.16 19.06 -18.07
N THR A 217 -5.74 17.92 -17.75
CA THR A 217 -6.77 17.27 -18.59
C THR A 217 -8.20 17.62 -18.17
N GLY A 218 -8.41 18.01 -16.91
CA GLY A 218 -9.72 18.18 -16.32
C GLY A 218 -10.50 16.87 -16.14
N ALA A 219 -9.84 15.70 -16.28
CA ALA A 219 -10.50 14.40 -16.19
C ALA A 219 -11.12 14.16 -14.80
N THR A 220 -12.24 13.45 -14.78
CA THR A 220 -12.86 12.93 -13.55
C THR A 220 -11.97 11.84 -12.98
N LEU A 221 -11.74 11.87 -11.67
CA LEU A 221 -10.85 10.93 -10.99
C LEU A 221 -11.59 10.15 -9.90
N ILE A 222 -11.42 8.83 -9.89
CA ILE A 222 -11.82 7.98 -8.76
C ILE A 222 -10.59 7.20 -8.31
N VAL A 223 -10.19 7.36 -7.06
CA VAL A 223 -9.03 6.71 -6.47
C VAL A 223 -9.47 5.80 -5.33
N VAL A 224 -9.05 4.55 -5.35
CA VAL A 224 -9.07 3.65 -4.18
C VAL A 224 -7.75 3.78 -3.46
N GLU A 225 -7.77 4.18 -2.20
CA GLU A 225 -6.57 4.30 -1.38
C GLU A 225 -6.83 4.02 0.10
N HIS A 226 -5.81 3.47 0.76
CA HIS A 226 -5.81 3.25 2.20
C HIS A 226 -5.10 4.38 2.95
N GLN A 227 -4.03 4.92 2.40
CA GLN A 227 -3.23 6.02 2.97
C GLN A 227 -3.64 7.37 2.36
N HIS A 228 -4.85 7.80 2.69
CA HIS A 228 -5.46 9.00 2.11
C HIS A 228 -4.76 10.33 2.49
N ALA A 229 -4.00 10.37 3.59
CA ALA A 229 -3.29 11.59 4.00
C ALA A 229 -2.27 12.10 2.96
N ALA A 230 -1.70 11.20 2.14
CA ALA A 230 -0.80 11.58 1.06
C ALA A 230 -1.51 12.27 -0.12
N TRP A 231 -2.84 12.15 -0.20
CA TRP A 231 -3.70 12.74 -1.22
C TRP A 231 -4.38 14.04 -0.77
N ASP A 232 -3.94 14.59 0.36
CA ASP A 232 -4.48 15.84 0.88
C ASP A 232 -4.34 16.98 -0.14
N GLY A 233 -5.42 17.74 -0.33
CA GLY A 233 -5.48 18.80 -1.34
C GLY A 233 -5.67 18.32 -2.80
N VAL A 234 -5.66 17.00 -3.08
CA VAL A 234 -5.90 16.43 -4.42
C VAL A 234 -7.34 15.98 -4.57
N LEU A 235 -7.93 15.40 -3.53
CA LEU A 235 -9.27 14.79 -3.57
C LEU A 235 -10.33 15.71 -2.95
N ASP A 236 -11.51 15.81 -3.59
CA ASP A 236 -12.60 16.72 -3.20
C ASP A 236 -13.63 16.03 -2.29
N ARG A 237 -13.94 14.75 -2.55
CA ARG A 237 -15.02 13.98 -1.94
C ARG A 237 -14.59 12.55 -1.64
N ALA A 238 -15.14 11.96 -0.60
CA ALA A 238 -14.96 10.55 -0.29
C ALA A 238 -16.30 9.80 -0.27
N VAL A 239 -16.28 8.60 -0.83
CA VAL A 239 -17.40 7.63 -0.82
C VAL A 239 -16.94 6.37 -0.11
N GLU A 240 -17.61 5.96 0.97
CA GLU A 240 -17.28 4.76 1.72
C GLU A 240 -18.18 3.60 1.31
N LEU A 241 -17.55 2.51 0.84
CA LEU A 241 -18.19 1.22 0.61
C LEU A 241 -18.03 0.30 1.82
N LYS A 242 -19.16 -0.32 2.23
CA LYS A 242 -19.18 -1.38 3.22
C LYS A 242 -20.18 -2.46 2.79
N ASP A 243 -19.73 -3.72 2.79
CA ASP A 243 -20.56 -4.87 2.43
C ASP A 243 -21.31 -4.68 1.07
N GLY A 244 -20.61 -4.10 0.09
CA GLY A 244 -21.14 -3.85 -1.25
C GLY A 244 -22.11 -2.67 -1.37
N ARG A 245 -22.26 -1.82 -0.34
CA ARG A 245 -23.17 -0.66 -0.30
C ARG A 245 -22.43 0.63 0.04
N ILE A 246 -22.94 1.76 -0.45
CA ILE A 246 -22.46 3.08 -0.01
C ILE A 246 -23.04 3.36 1.37
N VAL A 247 -22.17 3.62 2.36
CA VAL A 247 -22.55 3.89 3.75
C VAL A 247 -22.22 5.32 4.19
N ALA A 248 -21.32 5.99 3.48
CA ALA A 248 -21.02 7.40 3.68
C ALA A 248 -20.60 8.04 2.35
N ASP A 249 -20.93 9.33 2.19
CA ASP A 249 -20.66 10.14 1.02
C ASP A 249 -20.58 11.61 1.46
N GLY A 250 -19.51 12.30 1.08
CA GLY A 250 -19.30 13.71 1.47
C GLY A 250 -17.84 14.17 1.38
N PRO A 251 -17.51 15.33 1.96
CA PRO A 251 -16.13 15.83 2.00
C PRO A 251 -15.16 14.81 2.58
N VAL A 252 -13.94 14.73 2.02
CA VAL A 252 -12.90 13.75 2.43
C VAL A 252 -12.73 13.72 3.94
N ASP A 253 -12.50 14.89 4.56
CA ASP A 253 -12.25 14.99 6.00
C ASP A 253 -13.41 14.45 6.85
N ALA A 254 -14.66 14.69 6.42
CA ALA A 254 -15.83 14.25 7.17
C ALA A 254 -16.04 12.73 7.12
N VAL A 255 -15.82 12.11 5.95
CA VAL A 255 -15.95 10.65 5.77
C VAL A 255 -14.79 9.95 6.43
N VAL A 256 -13.56 10.44 6.18
CA VAL A 256 -12.34 9.88 6.74
C VAL A 256 -12.28 10.03 8.25
N ALA A 257 -12.65 11.17 8.83
CA ALA A 257 -12.67 11.36 10.29
C ALA A 257 -13.62 10.39 11.00
N LYS A 258 -14.76 10.05 10.40
CA LYS A 258 -15.67 9.01 10.94
C LYS A 258 -15.05 7.62 10.89
N ARG A 259 -14.19 7.38 9.91
CA ARG A 259 -13.49 6.13 9.69
C ARG A 259 -12.16 6.08 10.43
N THR A 260 -11.56 7.25 10.71
CA THR A 260 -10.30 7.36 11.44
C THR A 260 -10.39 6.57 12.73
N LEU A 261 -9.43 5.73 12.92
CA LEU A 261 -9.19 4.77 13.96
C LEU A 261 -9.48 5.35 15.36
N ARG A 262 -10.75 5.61 15.66
CA ARG A 262 -11.20 6.01 16.98
C ARG A 262 -10.82 4.90 17.93
N GLY A 263 -9.85 5.17 18.77
CA GLY A 263 -9.42 4.25 19.81
C GLY A 263 -8.14 3.48 19.57
N LEU A 264 -7.27 3.87 18.61
CA LEU A 264 -5.90 3.36 18.60
C LEU A 264 -5.20 3.70 19.93
N PRO A 265 -4.37 2.79 20.45
CA PRO A 265 -3.51 3.11 21.58
C PRO A 265 -2.54 4.23 21.18
N GLN A 266 -2.03 4.95 22.16
CA GLN A 266 -0.96 5.92 21.95
C GLN A 266 0.35 5.33 22.45
N ALA A 267 1.45 5.69 21.77
CA ALA A 267 2.78 5.35 22.22
C ALA A 267 3.03 5.88 23.63
N ARG A 268 3.75 5.11 24.43
CA ARG A 268 4.14 5.47 25.79
C ARG A 268 5.42 6.32 25.72
N GLY A 269 5.32 7.61 25.88
CA GLY A 269 6.47 8.51 25.93
C GLY A 269 6.57 9.45 24.73
N ASP A 270 7.49 10.38 24.83
CA ASP A 270 7.67 11.49 23.87
C ASP A 270 8.42 11.07 22.59
N GLY A 271 8.55 9.76 22.36
CA GLY A 271 9.24 9.22 21.18
C GLY A 271 10.70 9.65 21.08
N GLU A 272 11.43 9.66 22.21
CA GLU A 272 12.85 10.03 22.18
C GLU A 272 13.59 9.22 21.12
N THR A 273 14.09 9.93 20.11
CA THR A 273 15.03 9.40 19.14
C THR A 273 16.36 9.21 19.85
N SER A 274 16.77 7.97 20.07
CA SER A 274 18.16 7.73 20.46
C SER A 274 19.05 8.03 19.26
N PRO A 275 19.90 9.07 19.33
CA PRO A 275 20.91 9.28 18.29
C PRO A 275 21.87 8.10 18.27
N SER A 276 22.26 7.72 17.07
CA SER A 276 23.23 6.67 16.74
C SER A 276 24.66 7.02 17.24
N SER A 277 24.85 7.42 18.47
CA SER A 277 26.21 7.60 19.00
C SER A 277 26.21 7.92 20.48
N ALA A 278 26.88 7.13 21.19
CA ALA A 278 27.66 7.32 22.39
C ALA A 278 27.38 6.25 23.47
N GLY A 279 28.17 5.21 23.46
CA GLY A 279 28.87 4.66 24.59
C GLY A 279 28.09 4.34 25.86
N GLY A 280 27.01 3.59 25.79
CA GLY A 280 26.42 2.98 26.98
C GLY A 280 25.24 2.09 26.58
N VAL A 281 25.36 0.79 26.82
CA VAL A 281 24.20 -0.11 26.75
C VAL A 281 23.23 0.31 27.85
N PRO A 282 21.96 0.67 27.54
CA PRO A 282 21.00 0.95 28.62
C PRO A 282 20.86 -0.31 29.49
N GLU A 283 20.91 -0.17 30.79
CA GLU A 283 20.75 -1.28 31.78
C GLU A 283 19.47 -2.09 31.55
N SER A 284 18.50 -1.52 30.81
CA SER A 284 17.19 -2.09 30.53
C SER A 284 17.02 -2.61 29.09
N ALA A 285 18.09 -2.71 28.26
CA ALA A 285 17.95 -3.21 26.89
C ALA A 285 17.72 -4.75 26.86
N ALA A 286 16.75 -5.19 26.05
CA ALA A 286 16.52 -6.64 25.79
C ALA A 286 17.50 -7.20 24.77
N LEU A 287 17.75 -6.40 23.73
CA LEU A 287 18.65 -6.74 22.62
C LEU A 287 19.32 -5.44 22.16
N TRP A 288 20.63 -5.51 21.84
CA TRP A 288 21.36 -4.32 21.37
C TRP A 288 22.48 -4.72 20.40
N SER A 289 22.96 -3.75 19.65
CA SER A 289 24.16 -3.83 18.83
C SER A 289 25.18 -2.79 19.24
N THR A 290 26.48 -3.12 19.13
CA THR A 290 27.60 -2.19 19.33
C THR A 290 28.49 -2.27 18.12
N ASP A 291 28.66 -1.14 17.43
CA ASP A 291 29.46 -0.98 16.22
C ASP A 291 29.22 -2.10 15.19
N LEU A 292 27.97 -2.54 15.10
CA LEU A 292 27.55 -3.63 14.25
C LEU A 292 27.62 -3.22 12.78
N VAL A 293 28.50 -3.86 12.04
CA VAL A 293 28.60 -3.75 10.58
C VAL A 293 27.84 -4.93 9.98
N THR A 294 26.82 -4.64 9.22
CA THR A 294 26.07 -5.61 8.43
C THR A 294 26.63 -5.66 7.00
N ARG A 295 26.11 -6.56 6.17
CA ARG A 295 26.51 -6.65 4.76
C ARG A 295 26.45 -5.32 4.00
N PHE A 296 25.58 -4.41 4.45
CA PHE A 296 25.37 -3.09 3.84
C PHE A 296 25.27 -2.02 4.93
N GLY A 297 25.95 -0.88 4.70
CA GLY A 297 25.86 0.31 5.54
C GLY A 297 26.99 0.45 6.57
N PRO A 298 27.01 1.58 7.31
CA PRO A 298 28.02 1.90 8.30
C PRO A 298 27.84 1.09 9.59
N PRO A 299 28.82 1.14 10.53
CA PRO A 299 28.66 0.62 11.88
C PRO A 299 27.44 1.24 12.58
N ARG A 300 26.66 0.42 13.29
CA ARG A 300 25.44 0.85 13.98
C ARG A 300 25.39 0.32 15.41
N SER A 301 25.09 1.24 16.31
CA SER A 301 24.90 0.92 17.74
C SER A 301 23.47 1.34 18.11
N TYR A 302 22.54 0.36 18.20
CA TYR A 302 21.17 0.57 18.56
C TYR A 302 20.75 -0.37 19.68
N SER A 303 19.77 0.03 20.49
CA SER A 303 19.22 -0.78 21.57
C SER A 303 17.71 -0.89 21.47
N LEU A 304 17.18 -2.03 21.89
CA LEU A 304 15.75 -2.29 22.02
C LEU A 304 15.42 -2.37 23.52
N PRO A 305 14.83 -1.33 24.10
CA PRO A 305 14.47 -1.31 25.53
C PRO A 305 13.45 -2.38 25.87
N ARG A 306 13.59 -2.99 27.04
CA ARG A 306 12.72 -4.06 27.51
C ARG A 306 11.26 -3.62 27.65
N GLY A 307 10.33 -4.41 27.12
CA GLY A 307 8.89 -4.17 27.24
C GLY A 307 8.39 -2.91 26.55
N MET A 308 9.20 -2.37 25.64
CA MET A 308 8.83 -1.22 24.82
C MET A 308 8.69 -1.63 23.36
N SER A 309 7.89 -0.86 22.63
CA SER A 309 7.80 -0.96 21.18
C SER A 309 8.73 0.07 20.54
N THR A 310 9.76 -0.41 19.84
CA THR A 310 10.71 0.40 19.09
C THR A 310 10.30 0.46 17.63
N VAL A 311 10.16 1.64 17.04
CA VAL A 311 9.99 1.80 15.59
C VAL A 311 11.31 2.22 14.95
N ILE A 312 11.63 1.57 13.83
CA ILE A 312 12.85 1.77 13.06
C ILE A 312 12.45 2.38 11.72
N THR A 313 12.81 3.65 11.53
CA THR A 313 12.50 4.43 10.35
C THR A 313 13.76 4.74 9.53
N GLY A 314 13.58 5.31 8.34
CA GLY A 314 14.68 5.72 7.46
C GLY A 314 14.45 5.31 6.01
N PRO A 315 15.23 5.85 5.05
CA PRO A 315 14.99 5.65 3.62
C PRO A 315 15.14 4.19 3.19
N ASN A 316 14.53 3.84 2.06
CA ASN A 316 14.68 2.51 1.48
C ASN A 316 16.14 2.28 1.08
N GLY A 317 16.59 1.03 1.25
CA GLY A 317 18.01 0.67 1.02
C GLY A 317 18.97 1.11 2.12
N ALA A 318 18.52 1.78 3.20
CA ALA A 318 19.39 2.14 4.33
C ALA A 318 19.85 0.94 5.18
N GLY A 319 19.39 -0.27 4.89
CA GLY A 319 19.81 -1.49 5.59
C GLY A 319 19.02 -1.81 6.87
N LYS A 320 17.81 -1.26 7.05
CA LYS A 320 16.92 -1.53 8.20
C LYS A 320 16.63 -3.01 8.37
N THR A 321 16.08 -3.66 7.33
CA THR A 321 15.80 -5.11 7.28
C THR A 321 17.04 -5.94 7.56
N THR A 322 18.19 -5.58 6.94
CA THR A 322 19.45 -6.31 7.12
C THR A 322 19.91 -6.23 8.57
N TRP A 323 19.85 -5.05 9.20
CA TRP A 323 20.16 -4.89 10.60
C TRP A 323 19.21 -5.72 11.48
N LEU A 324 17.90 -5.64 11.24
CA LEU A 324 16.90 -6.38 11.99
C LEU A 324 17.13 -7.90 11.93
N MET A 325 17.38 -8.43 10.72
CA MET A 325 17.70 -9.85 10.51
C MET A 325 19.02 -10.27 11.17
N THR A 326 20.01 -9.38 11.19
CA THR A 326 21.32 -9.66 11.80
C THR A 326 21.21 -9.74 13.32
N VAL A 327 20.52 -8.80 13.97
CA VAL A 327 20.31 -8.86 15.43
C VAL A 327 19.37 -10.01 15.83
N ALA A 328 18.47 -10.42 14.92
CA ALA A 328 17.65 -11.63 15.08
C ALA A 328 18.46 -12.94 15.03
N GLY A 329 19.72 -12.90 14.61
CA GLY A 329 20.53 -14.10 14.40
C GLY A 329 20.22 -14.88 13.12
N LEU A 330 19.53 -14.24 12.16
CA LEU A 330 19.19 -14.83 10.84
C LEU A 330 20.25 -14.54 9.78
N LEU A 331 21.04 -13.47 9.96
CA LEU A 331 22.15 -13.11 9.07
C LEU A 331 23.44 -12.91 9.88
N PRO A 332 24.62 -13.24 9.30
CA PRO A 332 25.89 -12.98 9.96
C PRO A 332 26.23 -11.48 9.93
N ALA A 333 26.81 -11.00 11.02
CA ALA A 333 27.47 -9.70 11.06
C ALA A 333 28.84 -9.77 10.34
N VAL A 334 29.26 -8.64 9.76
CA VAL A 334 30.63 -8.48 9.22
C VAL A 334 31.59 -8.19 10.36
N SER A 335 31.20 -7.32 11.30
CA SER A 335 31.94 -7.01 12.53
C SER A 335 31.02 -6.38 13.56
N GLY A 336 31.54 -6.07 14.75
CA GLY A 336 30.78 -5.54 15.88
C GLY A 336 30.15 -6.63 16.74
N GLU A 337 29.36 -6.22 17.72
CA GLU A 337 28.79 -7.13 18.73
C GLU A 337 27.26 -7.02 18.80
N ILE A 338 26.63 -8.16 19.10
CA ILE A 338 25.20 -8.26 19.40
C ILE A 338 25.09 -8.77 20.85
N GLY A 339 24.51 -7.92 21.69
CA GLY A 339 24.25 -8.25 23.08
C GLY A 339 22.78 -8.60 23.31
N VAL A 340 22.55 -9.52 24.23
CA VAL A 340 21.22 -10.02 24.60
C VAL A 340 21.10 -10.07 26.11
N ALA A 341 20.02 -9.57 26.67
CA ALA A 341 19.77 -9.59 28.11
C ALA A 341 19.64 -11.04 28.65
N ASP A 342 20.01 -11.23 29.90
CA ASP A 342 20.03 -12.56 30.52
C ASP A 342 18.67 -13.24 30.58
N TYR A 343 17.59 -12.46 30.76
CA TYR A 343 16.21 -12.99 30.77
C TYR A 343 15.77 -13.51 29.39
N VAL A 344 16.25 -12.90 28.28
CA VAL A 344 16.03 -13.38 26.91
C VAL A 344 16.95 -14.57 26.63
N ARG A 345 18.22 -14.44 27.00
CA ARG A 345 19.25 -15.47 26.78
C ARG A 345 18.94 -16.78 27.51
N ARG A 346 18.41 -16.73 28.73
CA ARG A 346 18.08 -17.89 29.57
C ARG A 346 19.23 -18.91 29.65
N GLY A 347 20.45 -18.40 29.91
CA GLY A 347 21.65 -19.22 30.07
C GLY A 347 22.35 -19.68 28.78
N LEU A 348 21.84 -19.36 27.59
CA LEU A 348 22.54 -19.59 26.35
C LEU A 348 23.78 -18.68 26.24
N LYS A 349 24.84 -19.18 25.61
CA LYS A 349 26.07 -18.44 25.37
C LYS A 349 26.12 -17.94 23.93
N GLY A 350 26.94 -16.92 23.67
CA GLY A 350 27.16 -16.35 22.36
C GLY A 350 26.04 -15.44 21.85
N SER A 351 26.13 -15.04 20.61
CA SER A 351 25.12 -14.22 19.92
C SER A 351 23.96 -15.07 19.40
N PRO A 352 22.80 -14.49 19.07
CA PRO A 352 21.65 -15.20 18.50
C PRO A 352 21.98 -16.07 17.28
N LEU A 353 22.92 -15.65 16.43
CA LEU A 353 23.37 -16.43 15.26
C LEU A 353 23.93 -17.82 15.62
N THR A 354 24.47 -17.98 16.85
CA THR A 354 25.08 -19.24 17.29
C THR A 354 24.09 -20.19 17.96
N TRP A 355 22.86 -19.75 18.21
CA TRP A 355 21.83 -20.54 18.85
C TRP A 355 21.22 -21.54 17.87
N LYS A 356 20.73 -22.67 18.37
CA LYS A 356 19.95 -23.58 17.54
C LYS A 356 18.63 -22.94 17.15
N SER A 357 18.14 -23.21 15.93
CA SER A 357 16.90 -22.61 15.41
C SER A 357 15.71 -22.71 16.39
N ARG A 358 15.58 -23.83 17.12
CA ARG A 358 14.54 -24.01 18.13
C ARG A 358 14.73 -23.09 19.34
N GLU A 359 15.97 -22.89 19.79
CA GLU A 359 16.32 -22.01 20.91
C GLU A 359 16.12 -20.54 20.53
N LEU A 360 16.44 -20.20 19.28
CA LEU A 360 16.24 -18.88 18.71
C LEU A 360 14.75 -18.54 18.63
N ALA A 361 13.96 -19.39 17.97
CA ALA A 361 12.53 -19.21 17.79
C ALA A 361 11.72 -19.13 19.09
N ASP A 362 12.25 -19.72 20.18
CA ASP A 362 11.68 -19.67 21.51
C ASP A 362 11.85 -18.31 22.21
N ARG A 363 12.73 -17.46 21.72
CA ARG A 363 13.13 -16.18 22.35
C ARG A 363 12.88 -14.98 21.47
N ILE A 364 13.11 -15.13 20.17
CA ILE A 364 13.04 -14.07 19.19
C ILE A 364 12.10 -14.51 18.07
N GLY A 365 10.91 -13.90 18.01
CA GLY A 365 9.99 -14.04 16.89
C GLY A 365 10.36 -13.08 15.78
N PHE A 366 10.17 -13.49 14.52
CA PHE A 366 10.44 -12.67 13.36
C PHE A 366 9.29 -12.72 12.36
N VAL A 367 8.87 -11.57 11.83
CA VAL A 367 7.90 -11.42 10.74
C VAL A 367 8.64 -10.82 9.54
N PHE A 368 8.72 -11.59 8.46
CA PHE A 368 9.43 -11.18 7.24
C PHE A 368 8.62 -10.20 6.40
N GLN A 369 9.30 -9.32 5.68
CA GLN A 369 8.68 -8.42 4.71
C GLN A 369 7.90 -9.19 3.63
N ASN A 370 8.43 -10.31 3.11
CA ASN A 370 7.67 -11.24 2.28
C ASN A 370 7.12 -12.38 3.15
N PRO A 371 5.78 -12.46 3.34
CA PRO A 371 5.16 -13.48 4.19
C PRO A 371 5.43 -14.92 3.76
N GLU A 372 5.60 -15.17 2.45
CA GLU A 372 5.79 -16.51 1.90
C GLU A 372 7.08 -17.18 2.35
N HIS A 373 8.09 -16.40 2.75
CA HIS A 373 9.33 -16.94 3.30
C HIS A 373 9.15 -17.65 4.64
N GLN A 374 7.98 -17.51 5.26
CA GLN A 374 7.67 -18.05 6.58
C GLN A 374 6.82 -19.32 6.52
N PHE A 375 6.15 -19.59 5.39
CA PHE A 375 5.16 -20.67 5.28
C PHE A 375 5.80 -22.00 4.90
N VAL A 376 5.39 -23.07 5.60
CA VAL A 376 5.88 -24.43 5.38
C VAL A 376 4.76 -25.49 5.39
N ALA A 377 3.56 -25.17 5.88
CA ALA A 377 2.45 -26.11 5.97
C ALA A 377 1.51 -26.04 4.77
N ARG A 378 0.63 -27.00 4.65
CA ARG A 378 -0.35 -27.10 3.56
C ARG A 378 -1.63 -26.32 3.82
N THR A 379 -1.94 -26.04 5.08
CA THR A 379 -3.13 -25.30 5.49
C THR A 379 -2.78 -24.24 6.53
N VAL A 380 -3.57 -23.17 6.59
CA VAL A 380 -3.44 -22.11 7.61
C VAL A 380 -3.51 -22.69 9.01
N ALA A 381 -4.43 -23.63 9.25
CA ALA A 381 -4.57 -24.28 10.56
C ALA A 381 -3.32 -25.06 10.98
N GLU A 382 -2.66 -25.73 10.03
CA GLU A 382 -1.41 -26.44 10.29
C GLU A 382 -0.26 -25.46 10.49
N GLU A 383 -0.19 -24.38 9.69
CA GLU A 383 0.84 -23.36 9.77
C GLU A 383 0.94 -22.73 11.15
N LEU A 384 -0.20 -22.37 11.75
CA LEU A 384 -0.28 -21.85 13.13
C LEU A 384 0.25 -22.83 14.19
N ARG A 385 0.33 -24.12 13.90
CA ARG A 385 0.80 -25.16 14.82
C ARG A 385 2.24 -25.61 14.59
N VAL A 386 2.89 -25.10 13.51
CA VAL A 386 4.26 -25.51 13.16
C VAL A 386 5.24 -25.14 14.27
N ALA A 387 5.27 -23.87 14.67
CA ALA A 387 6.27 -23.40 15.63
C ALA A 387 6.19 -24.13 17.00
N PRO A 388 5.02 -24.26 17.66
CA PRO A 388 4.92 -25.02 18.91
C PRO A 388 5.37 -26.48 18.75
N ARG A 389 5.01 -27.15 17.65
CA ARG A 389 5.40 -28.55 17.38
C ARG A 389 6.92 -28.69 17.21
N VAL A 390 7.55 -27.78 16.42
CA VAL A 390 9.00 -27.78 16.24
C VAL A 390 9.74 -27.54 17.56
N MET A 391 9.16 -26.68 18.42
CA MET A 391 9.68 -26.42 19.76
C MET A 391 9.42 -27.56 20.75
N ARG A 392 8.65 -28.58 20.36
CA ARG A 392 8.20 -29.69 21.25
C ARG A 392 7.44 -29.17 22.48
N ARG A 393 6.60 -28.15 22.27
CA ARG A 393 5.69 -27.58 23.27
C ARG A 393 4.27 -28.03 22.98
N GLU A 394 3.43 -27.94 24.00
CA GLU A 394 1.98 -28.04 23.82
C GLU A 394 1.49 -26.95 22.88
N VAL A 395 0.57 -27.28 21.98
CA VAL A 395 -0.03 -26.33 21.07
C VAL A 395 -0.97 -25.42 21.84
N PRO A 396 -0.76 -24.09 21.84
CA PRO A 396 -1.60 -23.18 22.62
C PRO A 396 -2.90 -22.88 21.86
N GLU A 397 -3.84 -23.84 21.86
CA GLU A 397 -5.07 -23.74 21.04
C GLU A 397 -5.91 -22.51 21.41
N ALA A 398 -5.96 -22.10 22.68
CA ALA A 398 -6.66 -20.88 23.10
C ALA A 398 -6.03 -19.62 22.47
N ARG A 399 -4.70 -19.54 22.46
CA ARG A 399 -3.98 -18.42 21.82
C ARG A 399 -4.16 -18.42 20.31
N ILE A 400 -4.15 -19.61 19.69
CA ILE A 400 -4.42 -19.73 18.25
C ILE A 400 -5.83 -19.25 17.93
N ALA A 401 -6.84 -19.63 18.72
CA ALA A 401 -8.22 -19.17 18.54
C ALA A 401 -8.33 -17.64 18.64
N GLU A 402 -7.69 -17.04 19.64
CA GLU A 402 -7.63 -15.57 19.81
C GLU A 402 -7.01 -14.89 18.58
N LEU A 403 -5.87 -15.40 18.10
CA LEU A 403 -5.19 -14.85 16.93
C LEU A 403 -6.00 -15.02 15.65
N VAL A 404 -6.66 -16.16 15.48
CA VAL A 404 -7.55 -16.44 14.33
C VAL A 404 -8.72 -15.47 14.29
N GLU A 405 -9.30 -15.13 15.43
CA GLU A 405 -10.38 -14.15 15.55
C GLU A 405 -9.87 -12.73 15.27
N ALA A 406 -8.84 -12.28 16.00
CA ALA A 406 -8.27 -10.94 15.90
C ALA A 406 -7.75 -10.62 14.50
N LEU A 407 -7.16 -11.60 13.80
CA LEU A 407 -6.59 -11.44 12.48
C LEU A 407 -7.50 -11.97 11.35
N ARG A 408 -8.77 -12.27 11.65
CA ARG A 408 -9.80 -12.70 10.70
C ARG A 408 -9.36 -13.86 9.79
N LEU A 409 -8.74 -14.87 10.39
CA LEU A 409 -8.26 -16.06 9.67
C LEU A 409 -9.24 -17.23 9.69
N GLY A 410 -10.39 -17.10 10.37
CA GLY A 410 -11.34 -18.19 10.63
C GLY A 410 -11.82 -18.89 9.36
N ASN A 411 -12.22 -18.14 8.33
CA ASN A 411 -12.70 -18.68 7.07
C ASN A 411 -11.58 -19.26 6.18
N LEU A 412 -10.31 -19.06 6.56
CA LEU A 412 -9.14 -19.43 5.79
C LEU A 412 -8.39 -20.64 6.36
N LEU A 413 -8.84 -21.21 7.47
CA LEU A 413 -8.14 -22.28 8.20
C LEU A 413 -7.80 -23.50 7.34
N ASN A 414 -8.65 -23.83 6.37
CA ASN A 414 -8.45 -24.95 5.44
C ASN A 414 -7.77 -24.54 4.13
N ALA A 415 -7.52 -23.25 3.91
CA ALA A 415 -6.87 -22.77 2.69
C ALA A 415 -5.36 -23.04 2.72
N ASN A 416 -4.78 -23.18 1.53
CA ASN A 416 -3.33 -23.23 1.40
C ASN A 416 -2.73 -21.82 1.60
N PRO A 417 -1.73 -21.64 2.49
CA PRO A 417 -1.09 -20.34 2.75
C PRO A 417 -0.63 -19.59 1.48
N PHE A 418 -0.16 -20.31 0.49
CA PHE A 418 0.35 -19.71 -0.75
C PHE A 418 -0.75 -19.20 -1.70
N THR A 419 -2.00 -19.63 -1.52
CA THR A 419 -3.14 -19.19 -2.34
C THR A 419 -3.89 -18.01 -1.73
N LEU A 420 -3.48 -17.52 -0.58
CA LEU A 420 -4.06 -16.37 0.09
C LEU A 420 -3.73 -15.07 -0.65
N SER A 421 -4.56 -14.06 -0.50
CA SER A 421 -4.24 -12.69 -0.93
C SER A 421 -3.06 -12.13 -0.13
N GLY A 422 -2.41 -11.06 -0.63
CA GLY A 422 -1.25 -10.45 0.03
C GLY A 422 -1.54 -10.04 1.49
N GLY A 423 -2.68 -9.41 1.74
CA GLY A 423 -3.12 -9.03 3.10
C GLY A 423 -3.38 -10.25 4.00
N GLU A 424 -4.02 -11.30 3.49
CA GLU A 424 -4.25 -12.55 4.23
C GLU A 424 -2.95 -13.28 4.57
N LYS A 425 -1.99 -13.33 3.62
CA LYS A 425 -0.64 -13.86 3.86
C LYS A 425 0.07 -13.08 4.98
N ARG A 426 -0.04 -11.74 4.96
CA ARG A 426 0.56 -10.89 6.00
C ARG A 426 -0.06 -11.17 7.38
N ARG A 427 -1.39 -11.26 7.47
CA ARG A 427 -2.08 -11.61 8.73
C ARG A 427 -1.64 -12.98 9.26
N LEU A 428 -1.54 -13.97 8.39
CA LEU A 428 -1.05 -15.30 8.76
C LEU A 428 0.39 -15.26 9.25
N SER A 429 1.28 -14.55 8.54
CA SER A 429 2.70 -14.39 8.92
C SER A 429 2.86 -13.78 10.32
N VAL A 430 2.07 -12.73 10.62
CA VAL A 430 2.04 -12.16 11.97
C VAL A 430 1.51 -13.16 12.98
N ALA A 431 0.39 -13.82 12.69
CA ALA A 431 -0.19 -14.83 13.58
C ALA A 431 0.81 -15.92 13.98
N THR A 432 1.53 -16.48 12.98
CA THR A 432 2.52 -17.55 13.24
C THR A 432 3.65 -17.12 14.19
N ALA A 433 4.12 -15.88 14.06
CA ALA A 433 5.13 -15.33 14.97
C ALA A 433 4.59 -15.08 16.39
N LEU A 434 3.30 -14.78 16.52
CA LEU A 434 2.65 -14.45 17.79
C LEU A 434 2.18 -15.68 18.57
N VAL A 435 2.03 -16.84 17.94
CA VAL A 435 1.59 -18.08 18.60
C VAL A 435 2.49 -18.47 19.76
N THR A 436 3.81 -18.28 19.62
CA THR A 436 4.81 -18.73 20.60
C THR A 436 5.06 -17.72 21.72
N ALA A 437 4.50 -16.50 21.63
CA ALA A 437 4.69 -15.39 22.57
C ALA A 437 6.16 -15.20 22.99
N PRO A 438 7.08 -14.87 22.03
CA PRO A 438 8.49 -14.70 22.31
C PRO A 438 8.76 -13.47 23.20
N GLU A 439 9.91 -13.42 23.90
CA GLU A 439 10.31 -12.25 24.68
C GLU A 439 10.65 -11.03 23.82
N VAL A 440 11.16 -11.27 22.61
CA VAL A 440 11.49 -10.24 21.61
C VAL A 440 10.76 -10.56 20.32
N LEU A 441 10.04 -9.60 19.79
CA LEU A 441 9.32 -9.71 18.52
C LEU A 441 9.86 -8.68 17.53
N LEU A 442 10.36 -9.14 16.40
CA LEU A 442 10.93 -8.30 15.33
C LEU A 442 10.04 -8.37 14.10
N LEU A 443 9.60 -7.23 13.61
CA LEU A 443 8.60 -7.11 12.56
C LEU A 443 9.16 -6.26 11.41
N ASP A 444 9.08 -6.77 10.20
CA ASP A 444 9.47 -6.03 9.00
C ASP A 444 8.24 -5.68 8.17
N GLU A 445 7.83 -4.40 8.18
CA GLU A 445 6.63 -3.85 7.55
C GLU A 445 5.33 -4.63 7.89
N PRO A 446 4.97 -4.77 9.19
CA PRO A 446 3.87 -5.67 9.60
C PRO A 446 2.49 -5.26 9.14
N THR A 447 2.26 -3.97 8.86
CA THR A 447 0.96 -3.39 8.52
C THR A 447 0.75 -3.20 7.02
N PHE A 448 1.75 -3.52 6.21
CA PHE A 448 1.67 -3.30 4.77
C PHE A 448 0.48 -4.06 4.14
N GLY A 449 -0.34 -3.34 3.35
CA GLY A 449 -1.50 -3.90 2.65
C GLY A 449 -2.65 -4.35 3.55
N GLN A 450 -2.73 -3.86 4.80
CA GLN A 450 -3.85 -4.16 5.71
C GLN A 450 -4.98 -3.14 5.57
N ASP A 451 -6.23 -3.63 5.63
CA ASP A 451 -7.38 -2.76 5.80
C ASP A 451 -7.40 -2.11 7.20
N PRO A 452 -8.06 -0.95 7.39
CA PRO A 452 -8.04 -0.20 8.64
C PRO A 452 -8.50 -0.97 9.89
N HIS A 453 -9.44 -1.89 9.73
CA HIS A 453 -9.92 -2.68 10.87
C HIS A 453 -8.86 -3.69 11.30
N THR A 454 -8.31 -4.46 10.35
CA THR A 454 -7.24 -5.43 10.61
C THR A 454 -5.98 -4.72 11.14
N PHE A 455 -5.66 -3.55 10.61
CA PHE A 455 -4.60 -2.69 11.11
C PHE A 455 -4.82 -2.36 12.61
N SER A 456 -6.02 -1.90 12.96
CA SER A 456 -6.38 -1.54 14.33
C SER A 456 -6.24 -2.73 15.28
N GLU A 457 -6.78 -3.89 14.92
CA GLU A 457 -6.69 -5.12 15.72
C GLU A 457 -5.23 -5.56 15.94
N LEU A 458 -4.41 -5.48 14.89
CA LEU A 458 -2.98 -5.80 14.99
C LEU A 458 -2.25 -4.83 15.92
N VAL A 459 -2.50 -3.53 15.79
CA VAL A 459 -1.87 -2.50 16.63
C VAL A 459 -2.25 -2.69 18.11
N TRP A 460 -3.52 -2.97 18.40
CA TRP A 460 -3.98 -3.27 19.75
C TRP A 460 -3.35 -4.55 20.32
N LEU A 461 -3.24 -5.59 19.50
CA LEU A 461 -2.60 -6.84 19.90
C LEU A 461 -1.12 -6.62 20.25
N LEU A 462 -0.38 -5.90 19.39
CA LEU A 462 1.03 -5.57 19.65
C LEU A 462 1.18 -4.66 20.88
N ARG A 463 0.28 -3.68 21.07
CA ARG A 463 0.29 -2.81 22.26
C ARG A 463 0.12 -3.64 23.54
N ARG A 464 -0.87 -4.52 23.59
CA ARG A 464 -1.10 -5.41 24.72
C ARG A 464 0.14 -6.27 25.02
N MET A 465 0.77 -6.84 24.01
CA MET A 465 2.00 -7.63 24.18
C MET A 465 3.15 -6.80 24.75
N ALA A 466 3.33 -5.57 24.28
CA ALA A 466 4.34 -4.66 24.84
C ALA A 466 4.00 -4.30 26.30
N ASP A 467 2.71 -4.12 26.62
CA ASP A 467 2.22 -3.85 27.97
C ASP A 467 2.44 -5.04 28.92
N GLU A 468 2.37 -6.26 28.40
CA GLU A 468 2.68 -7.52 29.09
C GLU A 468 4.19 -7.80 29.22
N GLY A 469 5.04 -6.94 28.63
CA GLY A 469 6.50 -6.99 28.78
C GLY A 469 7.25 -7.56 27.58
N THR A 470 6.59 -7.90 26.47
CA THR A 470 7.25 -8.27 25.20
C THR A 470 7.99 -7.06 24.64
N THR A 471 9.25 -7.24 24.28
CA THR A 471 10.02 -6.20 23.56
C THR A 471 9.72 -6.30 22.08
N ILE A 472 9.27 -5.23 21.48
CA ILE A 472 8.90 -5.21 20.06
C ILE A 472 9.84 -4.26 19.29
N ALA A 473 10.29 -4.66 18.11
CA ALA A 473 10.93 -3.74 17.17
C ALA A 473 10.31 -3.91 15.79
N SER A 474 9.88 -2.80 15.20
CA SER A 474 9.19 -2.80 13.91
C SER A 474 9.87 -1.86 12.93
N VAL A 475 10.27 -2.36 11.78
CA VAL A 475 10.60 -1.51 10.63
C VAL A 475 9.27 -1.12 9.99
N THR A 476 8.99 0.17 9.90
CA THR A 476 7.77 0.67 9.26
C THR A 476 7.89 2.13 8.83
N HIS A 477 7.07 2.51 7.85
CA HIS A 477 6.88 3.89 7.40
C HIS A 477 5.45 4.40 7.70
N ASP A 478 4.60 3.57 8.29
CA ASP A 478 3.21 3.90 8.57
C ASP A 478 3.09 4.90 9.75
N PRO A 479 2.61 6.15 9.50
CA PRO A 479 2.52 7.17 10.53
C PRO A 479 1.59 6.80 11.70
N LEU A 480 0.51 6.05 11.42
CA LEU A 480 -0.45 5.64 12.46
C LEU A 480 0.16 4.55 13.35
N PHE A 481 0.91 3.62 12.77
CA PHE A 481 1.67 2.64 13.53
C PHE A 481 2.73 3.31 14.42
N ILE A 482 3.46 4.27 13.86
CA ILE A 482 4.48 5.04 14.60
C ILE A 482 3.85 5.82 15.76
N ALA A 483 2.70 6.46 15.54
CA ALA A 483 1.99 7.20 16.58
C ALA A 483 1.45 6.28 17.68
N ALA A 484 1.02 5.06 17.33
CA ALA A 484 0.42 4.11 18.26
C ALA A 484 1.44 3.27 19.06
N LEU A 485 2.57 2.94 18.45
CA LEU A 485 3.53 1.95 18.96
C LEU A 485 4.97 2.45 19.03
N GLY A 486 5.24 3.70 18.69
CA GLY A 486 6.60 4.27 18.71
C GLY A 486 7.02 4.76 20.09
N ASP A 487 7.02 3.89 21.11
CA ASP A 487 7.49 4.23 22.46
C ASP A 487 8.96 4.65 22.46
N HIS A 488 9.75 4.03 21.60
CA HIS A 488 11.15 4.33 21.32
C HIS A 488 11.34 4.39 19.79
N ARG A 489 12.22 5.28 19.32
CA ARG A 489 12.44 5.49 17.88
C ARG A 489 13.91 5.37 17.53
N VAL A 490 14.19 4.69 16.44
CA VAL A 490 15.51 4.56 15.83
C VAL A 490 15.42 5.05 14.39
N GLU A 491 16.18 6.07 14.05
CA GLU A 491 16.29 6.55 12.68
C GLU A 491 17.56 6.05 12.03
N VAL A 492 17.40 5.31 10.94
CA VAL A 492 18.51 4.74 10.16
C VAL A 492 18.80 5.66 8.97
N THR A 493 19.95 6.29 8.97
CA THR A 493 20.40 7.16 7.87
C THR A 493 21.15 6.35 6.79
N ARG A 494 21.10 6.82 5.55
CA ARG A 494 22.03 6.36 4.50
C ARG A 494 23.46 6.76 4.86
N ALA A 495 24.41 5.90 4.56
CA ALA A 495 25.85 6.21 4.69
C ALA A 495 26.30 7.23 3.65
#